data_89e696a7297354fcd30fac3647366468
#
_entry.id   89e696a7297354fcd30fac3647366468
#
_cell.length_a   1.000
_cell.length_b   1.000
_cell.length_c   1.000
_cell.angle_alpha   90.00
_cell.angle_beta   90.00
_cell.angle_gamma   90.00
#
_symmetry.space_group_name_H-M   'P 1'
#
loop_
_entity.id
_entity.type
_entity.pdbx_description
1 polymer ?
#
loop_
_entity_poly.entity_id
_entity_poly.type
_entity_poly.pdbx_seq_one_letter_code
_entity_poly.pdbx_strand_id
1 'polypeptide(L)'
;MFRLDDTYAKSMQRFFALLARLPLGFLQALGTLFGSLTFRLSRETREQAEANLRQAGLFDERLYRSVGRNAGRQAMESLWVWYRKPKEVMTQVRVDPECERLIRTAVESGRPIVFMTPHVGCFEILPVWFAHTFWRESGRNISILYRPPKFDFLRRLVGEARQAPGIVACPTTLAGVKEVIRNLRAGHTFGALPDQVPSHGEGVWAPFFGKPAYTMTLPVRVARQFDAIRIFAWGVREPHGWHIRGKEWNEPLTGDLEKDAAAMNRQIEG
;
A
#
# COMPACT_ATOMS: atom_id res chain seq x y z
N MET A 1 -8.22 -30.53 -5.79
CA MET A 1 -8.00 -29.32 -4.95
C MET A 1 -7.04 -29.71 -3.84
N PHE A 2 -5.72 -29.44 -4.02
CA PHE A 2 -4.71 -29.83 -3.03
C PHE A 2 -4.87 -28.96 -1.79
N ARG A 3 -5.33 -29.56 -0.69
CA ARG A 3 -5.11 -29.01 0.65
C ARG A 3 -3.60 -29.15 0.92
N LEU A 4 -2.86 -28.08 0.76
CA LEU A 4 -1.51 -28.02 1.29
C LEU A 4 -1.64 -27.98 2.81
N ASP A 5 -1.07 -28.99 3.46
CA ASP A 5 -1.11 -29.19 4.91
C ASP A 5 -0.64 -27.93 5.66
N ASP A 6 -1.17 -27.70 6.85
CA ASP A 6 -0.70 -26.65 7.79
C ASP A 6 0.83 -26.70 8.01
N THR A 7 1.42 -27.89 7.90
CA THR A 7 2.86 -28.13 7.96
C THR A 7 3.61 -27.40 6.83
N TYR A 8 3.07 -27.38 5.61
CA TYR A 8 3.69 -26.73 4.46
C TYR A 8 3.62 -25.19 4.60
N ALA A 9 2.49 -24.67 5.05
CA ALA A 9 2.35 -23.23 5.31
C ALA A 9 3.34 -22.75 6.39
N LYS A 10 3.47 -23.49 7.50
CA LYS A 10 4.45 -23.22 8.57
C LYS A 10 5.90 -23.29 8.08
N SER A 11 6.21 -24.26 7.21
CA SER A 11 7.56 -24.40 6.64
C SER A 11 7.89 -23.20 5.73
N MET A 12 6.93 -22.76 4.92
CA MET A 12 7.09 -21.56 4.09
C MET A 12 7.23 -20.28 4.92
N GLN A 13 6.45 -20.12 5.98
CA GLN A 13 6.60 -18.99 6.91
C GLN A 13 8.00 -18.96 7.53
N ARG A 14 8.51 -20.11 7.98
CA ARG A 14 9.89 -20.22 8.53
C ARG A 14 10.94 -19.86 7.48
N PHE A 15 10.77 -20.33 6.25
CA PHE A 15 11.65 -19.99 5.13
C PHE A 15 11.67 -18.48 4.86
N PHE A 16 10.50 -17.84 4.76
CA PHE A 16 10.43 -16.40 4.55
C PHE A 16 10.96 -15.60 5.75
N ALA A 17 10.69 -16.05 6.96
CA ALA A 17 11.26 -15.45 8.16
C ALA A 17 12.80 -15.55 8.21
N LEU A 18 13.36 -16.67 7.74
CA LEU A 18 14.80 -16.84 7.60
C LEU A 18 15.37 -15.94 6.50
N LEU A 19 14.73 -15.91 5.34
CA LEU A 19 15.12 -15.05 4.22
C LEU A 19 15.09 -13.56 4.64
N ALA A 20 14.09 -13.13 5.40
CA ALA A 20 13.98 -11.77 5.91
C ALA A 20 15.09 -11.40 6.92
N ARG A 21 15.86 -12.35 7.44
CA ARG A 21 17.04 -12.05 8.28
C ARG A 21 18.24 -11.53 7.49
N LEU A 22 18.23 -11.71 6.18
CA LEU A 22 19.29 -11.17 5.31
C LEU A 22 19.26 -9.64 5.32
N PRO A 23 20.41 -8.98 5.04
CA PRO A 23 20.46 -7.55 4.91
C PRO A 23 19.50 -7.04 3.82
N LEU A 24 18.84 -5.90 4.06
CA LEU A 24 17.88 -5.30 3.12
C LEU A 24 18.49 -5.13 1.72
N GLY A 25 19.71 -4.61 1.62
CA GLY A 25 20.38 -4.39 0.33
C GLY A 25 20.60 -5.68 -0.46
N PHE A 26 20.87 -6.81 0.23
CA PHE A 26 20.99 -8.11 -0.41
C PHE A 26 19.64 -8.58 -0.99
N LEU A 27 18.56 -8.44 -0.22
CA LEU A 27 17.21 -8.78 -0.70
C LEU A 27 16.78 -7.88 -1.86
N GLN A 28 17.11 -6.61 -1.82
CA GLN A 28 16.86 -5.69 -2.94
C GLN A 28 17.64 -6.08 -4.20
N ALA A 29 18.88 -6.56 -4.06
CA ALA A 29 19.67 -7.08 -5.18
C ALA A 29 19.05 -8.34 -5.78
N LEU A 30 18.62 -9.29 -4.94
CA LEU A 30 17.88 -10.49 -5.37
C LEU A 30 16.56 -10.09 -6.06
N GLY A 31 15.81 -9.16 -5.49
CA GLY A 31 14.59 -8.63 -6.08
C GLY A 31 14.83 -7.98 -7.44
N THR A 32 15.91 -7.23 -7.56
CA THR A 32 16.35 -6.63 -8.85
C THR A 32 16.60 -7.70 -9.91
N LEU A 33 17.32 -8.76 -9.55
CA LEU A 33 17.64 -9.86 -10.46
C LEU A 33 16.37 -10.59 -10.93
N PHE A 34 15.57 -11.09 -9.99
CA PHE A 34 14.34 -11.83 -10.29
C PHE A 34 13.31 -10.97 -11.00
N GLY A 35 13.10 -9.73 -10.55
CA GLY A 35 12.19 -8.81 -11.21
C GLY A 35 12.61 -8.44 -12.64
N SER A 36 13.91 -8.28 -12.87
CA SER A 36 14.42 -8.07 -14.24
C SER A 36 14.23 -9.28 -15.13
N LEU A 37 14.43 -10.48 -14.59
CA LEU A 37 14.26 -11.74 -15.33
C LEU A 37 12.78 -11.97 -15.68
N THR A 38 11.88 -11.86 -14.70
CA THR A 38 10.43 -12.02 -14.92
C THR A 38 9.89 -10.97 -15.90
N PHE A 39 10.35 -9.73 -15.81
CA PHE A 39 9.98 -8.68 -16.75
C PHE A 39 10.44 -8.99 -18.18
N ARG A 40 11.65 -9.52 -18.36
CA ARG A 40 12.16 -9.94 -19.68
C ARG A 40 11.39 -11.11 -20.27
N LEU A 41 10.94 -12.05 -19.45
CA LEU A 41 10.23 -13.24 -19.89
C LEU A 41 8.74 -12.99 -20.15
N SER A 42 8.11 -12.06 -19.44
CA SER A 42 6.68 -11.76 -19.59
C SER A 42 6.44 -10.69 -20.65
N ARG A 43 5.98 -11.08 -21.83
CA ARG A 43 5.59 -10.16 -22.90
C ARG A 43 4.45 -9.25 -22.47
N GLU A 44 3.42 -9.81 -21.85
CA GLU A 44 2.25 -9.08 -21.37
C GLU A 44 2.63 -7.96 -20.39
N THR A 45 3.49 -8.27 -19.40
CA THR A 45 3.96 -7.28 -18.43
C THR A 45 4.72 -6.14 -19.09
N ARG A 46 5.54 -6.45 -20.11
CA ARG A 46 6.29 -5.43 -20.85
C ARG A 46 5.37 -4.51 -21.67
N GLU A 47 4.44 -5.09 -22.41
CA GLU A 47 3.47 -4.34 -23.23
C GLU A 47 2.61 -3.43 -22.34
N GLN A 48 2.14 -3.95 -21.21
CA GLN A 48 1.36 -3.15 -20.25
C GLN A 48 2.17 -2.02 -19.63
N ALA A 49 3.42 -2.27 -19.25
CA ALA A 49 4.30 -1.24 -18.68
C ALA A 49 4.59 -0.14 -19.70
N GLU A 50 4.86 -0.50 -20.94
CA GLU A 50 5.09 0.46 -22.01
C GLU A 50 3.84 1.31 -22.29
N ALA A 51 2.68 0.68 -22.39
CA ALA A 51 1.41 1.36 -22.63
C ALA A 51 1.10 2.36 -21.50
N ASN A 52 1.30 1.96 -20.25
CA ASN A 52 1.06 2.81 -19.09
C ASN A 52 2.03 4.01 -19.06
N LEU A 53 3.32 3.79 -19.30
CA LEU A 53 4.31 4.86 -19.33
C LEU A 53 4.06 5.86 -20.46
N ARG A 54 3.69 5.38 -21.65
CA ARG A 54 3.31 6.25 -22.77
C ARG A 54 2.04 7.04 -22.49
N GLN A 55 1.05 6.40 -21.85
CA GLN A 55 -0.19 7.09 -21.46
C GLN A 55 0.08 8.20 -20.46
N ALA A 56 0.94 7.97 -19.49
CA ALA A 56 1.32 8.96 -18.49
C ALA A 56 2.26 10.06 -19.03
N GLY A 57 2.72 9.96 -20.28
CA GLY A 57 3.72 10.87 -20.85
C GLY A 57 5.12 10.71 -20.23
N LEU A 58 5.37 9.61 -19.54
CA LEU A 58 6.59 9.34 -18.78
C LEU A 58 7.48 8.28 -19.45
N PHE A 59 7.22 7.93 -20.72
CA PHE A 59 8.01 6.90 -21.37
C PHE A 59 9.45 7.35 -21.58
N ASP A 60 10.35 6.68 -20.89
CA ASP A 60 11.80 6.74 -21.05
C ASP A 60 12.35 5.32 -20.94
N GLU A 61 13.35 4.99 -21.74
CA GLU A 61 13.93 3.64 -21.82
C GLU A 61 14.55 3.19 -20.48
N ARG A 62 15.13 4.11 -19.68
CA ARG A 62 15.68 3.79 -18.36
C ARG A 62 14.57 3.51 -17.37
N LEU A 63 13.50 4.31 -17.41
CA LEU A 63 12.32 4.14 -16.57
C LEU A 63 11.63 2.82 -16.91
N TYR A 64 11.40 2.54 -18.20
CA TYR A 64 10.83 1.28 -18.67
C TYR A 64 11.62 0.05 -18.17
N ARG A 65 12.94 0.04 -18.33
CA ARG A 65 13.79 -1.06 -17.82
C ARG A 65 13.80 -1.14 -16.29
N SER A 66 13.46 -0.06 -15.60
CA SER A 66 13.40 -0.03 -14.14
C SER A 66 12.14 -0.68 -13.56
N VAL A 67 11.06 -0.82 -14.35
CA VAL A 67 9.77 -1.36 -13.88
C VAL A 67 9.93 -2.74 -13.23
N GLY A 68 10.52 -3.70 -13.97
CA GLY A 68 10.73 -5.05 -13.44
C GLY A 68 11.64 -5.08 -12.22
N ARG A 69 12.73 -4.29 -12.25
CA ARG A 69 13.65 -4.16 -11.10
C ARG A 69 12.94 -3.68 -9.85
N ASN A 70 12.13 -2.63 -10.00
CA ASN A 70 11.42 -2.04 -8.88
C ASN A 70 10.29 -2.93 -8.35
N ALA A 71 9.57 -3.63 -9.23
CA ALA A 71 8.58 -4.63 -8.83
C ALA A 71 9.22 -5.78 -8.02
N GLY A 72 10.37 -6.29 -8.46
CA GLY A 72 11.09 -7.32 -7.73
C GLY A 72 11.64 -6.83 -6.39
N ARG A 73 12.18 -5.60 -6.33
CA ARG A 73 12.59 -4.98 -5.06
C ARG A 73 11.41 -4.86 -4.11
N GLN A 74 10.28 -4.36 -4.58
CA GLN A 74 9.06 -4.22 -3.76
C GLN A 74 8.64 -5.55 -3.14
N ALA A 75 8.67 -6.65 -3.89
CA ALA A 75 8.33 -7.98 -3.37
C ALA A 75 9.26 -8.40 -2.22
N MET A 76 10.57 -8.21 -2.36
CA MET A 76 11.56 -8.54 -1.33
C MET A 76 11.51 -7.59 -0.14
N GLU A 77 11.23 -6.31 -0.37
CA GLU A 77 11.05 -5.31 0.69
C GLU A 77 9.80 -5.61 1.52
N SER A 78 8.68 -5.97 0.89
CA SER A 78 7.47 -6.39 1.61
C SER A 78 7.76 -7.57 2.54
N LEU A 79 8.48 -8.57 2.03
CA LEU A 79 8.89 -9.72 2.84
C LEU A 79 9.74 -9.30 4.04
N TRP A 80 10.73 -8.41 3.82
CA TRP A 80 11.59 -7.91 4.87
C TRP A 80 10.80 -7.12 5.93
N VAL A 81 9.89 -6.24 5.52
CA VAL A 81 9.05 -5.43 6.39
C VAL A 81 8.11 -6.30 7.24
N TRP A 82 7.49 -7.33 6.65
CA TRP A 82 6.52 -8.16 7.36
C TRP A 82 7.15 -9.11 8.39
N TYR A 83 8.37 -9.59 8.16
CA TYR A 83 9.01 -10.59 9.03
C TYR A 83 10.07 -10.04 9.97
N ARG A 84 10.38 -8.73 9.88
CA ARG A 84 11.24 -8.05 10.83
C ARG A 84 10.44 -7.44 11.97
N LYS A 85 11.12 -7.30 13.14
CA LYS A 85 10.51 -6.55 14.24
C LYS A 85 10.33 -5.08 13.84
N PRO A 86 9.20 -4.44 14.15
CA PRO A 86 8.97 -3.03 13.77
C PRO A 86 10.12 -2.10 14.16
N LYS A 87 10.72 -2.30 15.34
CA LYS A 87 11.89 -1.52 15.80
C LYS A 87 13.09 -1.61 14.85
N GLU A 88 13.35 -2.78 14.26
CA GLU A 88 14.42 -2.96 13.28
C GLU A 88 14.07 -2.29 11.94
N VAL A 89 12.80 -2.39 11.54
CA VAL A 89 12.30 -1.73 10.32
C VAL A 89 12.47 -0.21 10.45
N MET A 90 12.15 0.36 11.61
CA MET A 90 12.26 1.81 11.87
C MET A 90 13.70 2.34 11.74
N THR A 91 14.73 1.52 11.92
CA THR A 91 16.12 1.97 11.68
C THR A 91 16.42 2.29 10.22
N GLN A 92 15.56 1.85 9.30
CA GLN A 92 15.68 2.05 7.85
C GLN A 92 14.67 3.09 7.33
N VAL A 93 13.92 3.75 8.22
CA VAL A 93 12.86 4.69 7.86
C VAL A 93 13.25 6.10 8.25
N ARG A 94 13.18 7.01 7.29
CA ARG A 94 13.18 8.45 7.51
C ARG A 94 11.79 8.97 7.21
N VAL A 95 11.40 10.02 7.88
CA VAL A 95 10.11 10.68 7.64
C VAL A 95 10.38 12.15 7.37
N ASP A 96 9.71 12.69 6.39
CA ASP A 96 9.74 14.12 6.14
C ASP A 96 9.15 14.85 7.36
N PRO A 97 9.82 15.86 7.93
CA PRO A 97 9.37 16.54 9.14
C PRO A 97 8.00 17.21 8.99
N GLU A 98 7.65 17.69 7.80
CA GLU A 98 6.33 18.28 7.55
C GLU A 98 5.25 17.20 7.49
N CYS A 99 5.55 16.07 6.84
CA CYS A 99 4.68 14.91 6.81
C CYS A 99 4.43 14.36 8.22
N GLU A 100 5.46 14.26 9.06
CA GLU A 100 5.32 13.78 10.43
C GLU A 100 4.45 14.72 11.26
N ARG A 101 4.68 16.04 11.18
CA ARG A 101 3.84 17.05 11.86
C ARG A 101 2.39 16.98 11.43
N LEU A 102 2.15 16.89 10.11
CA LEU A 102 0.81 16.74 9.53
C LEU A 102 0.08 15.54 10.14
N ILE A 103 0.71 14.38 10.13
CA ILE A 103 0.11 13.15 10.63
C ILE A 103 -0.08 13.22 12.15
N ARG A 104 0.85 13.79 12.91
CA ARG A 104 0.73 13.97 14.36
C ARG A 104 -0.44 14.87 14.70
N THR A 105 -0.57 16.02 14.05
CA THR A 105 -1.72 16.93 14.21
C THR A 105 -3.04 16.23 13.87
N ALA A 106 -3.07 15.43 12.80
CA ALA A 106 -4.24 14.65 12.44
C ALA A 106 -4.61 13.62 13.52
N VAL A 107 -3.62 12.94 14.09
CA VAL A 107 -3.82 11.98 15.20
C VAL A 107 -4.35 12.70 16.45
N GLU A 108 -3.75 13.83 16.83
CA GLU A 108 -4.14 14.62 18.01
C GLU A 108 -5.55 15.22 17.88
N SER A 109 -6.01 15.51 16.68
CA SER A 109 -7.37 16.02 16.43
C SER A 109 -8.49 15.08 16.87
N GLY A 110 -8.21 13.79 17.05
CA GLY A 110 -9.22 12.78 17.36
C GLY A 110 -10.05 12.33 16.16
N ARG A 111 -10.00 13.04 15.02
CA ARG A 111 -10.76 12.67 13.79
C ARG A 111 -10.22 11.40 13.14
N PRO A 112 -11.07 10.64 12.45
CA PRO A 112 -10.60 9.52 11.61
C PRO A 112 -9.63 10.01 10.53
N ILE A 113 -8.70 9.16 10.13
CA ILE A 113 -7.74 9.47 9.07
C ILE A 113 -7.90 8.45 7.93
N VAL A 114 -7.95 8.93 6.69
CA VAL A 114 -7.89 8.09 5.49
C VAL A 114 -6.57 8.38 4.78
N PHE A 115 -5.65 7.41 4.85
CA PHE A 115 -4.45 7.42 4.03
C PHE A 115 -4.76 6.87 2.65
N MET A 116 -4.27 7.58 1.63
CA MET A 116 -4.24 7.14 0.25
C MET A 116 -2.77 6.96 -0.14
N THR A 117 -2.38 5.72 -0.35
CA THR A 117 -0.98 5.35 -0.61
C THR A 117 -0.91 4.70 -2.00
N PRO A 118 -0.42 5.39 -3.03
CA PRO A 118 -0.20 4.76 -4.33
C PRO A 118 0.89 3.68 -4.23
N HIS A 119 0.90 2.72 -5.18
CA HIS A 119 1.92 1.66 -5.24
C HIS A 119 3.28 2.20 -5.68
N VAL A 120 3.76 3.25 -5.00
CA VAL A 120 5.05 3.89 -5.25
C VAL A 120 6.04 3.49 -4.15
N GLY A 121 7.25 3.12 -4.55
CA GLY A 121 8.30 2.72 -3.62
C GLY A 121 7.92 1.52 -2.78
N CYS A 122 8.05 1.60 -1.45
CA CYS A 122 7.62 0.56 -0.51
C CYS A 122 6.36 1.00 0.25
N PHE A 123 5.20 0.73 -0.31
CA PHE A 123 3.93 1.11 0.32
C PHE A 123 3.65 0.37 1.64
N GLU A 124 4.25 -0.79 1.88
CA GLU A 124 4.10 -1.56 3.13
C GLU A 124 4.75 -0.88 4.35
N ILE A 125 5.62 0.11 4.11
CA ILE A 125 6.31 0.79 5.22
C ILE A 125 5.40 1.74 5.99
N LEU A 126 4.41 2.35 5.33
CA LEU A 126 3.54 3.34 5.96
C LEU A 126 2.70 2.77 7.12
N PRO A 127 1.96 1.66 6.96
CA PRO A 127 1.19 1.10 8.07
C PRO A 127 2.08 0.65 9.24
N VAL A 128 3.28 0.11 8.95
CA VAL A 128 4.21 -0.31 10.00
C VAL A 128 4.78 0.88 10.76
N TRP A 129 5.18 1.94 10.06
CA TRP A 129 5.64 3.17 10.69
C TRP A 129 4.54 3.83 11.52
N PHE A 130 3.33 3.98 10.94
CA PHE A 130 2.19 4.60 11.63
C PHE A 130 1.84 3.83 12.92
N ALA A 131 1.70 2.52 12.84
CA ALA A 131 1.41 1.69 13.99
C ALA A 131 2.53 1.76 15.04
N HIS A 132 3.80 1.70 14.62
CA HIS A 132 4.94 1.79 15.54
C HIS A 132 4.99 3.12 16.28
N THR A 133 4.68 4.23 15.58
CA THR A 133 4.81 5.59 16.12
C THR A 133 3.60 5.98 16.97
N PHE A 134 2.37 5.67 16.53
CA PHE A 134 1.17 6.25 17.10
C PHE A 134 0.27 5.28 17.87
N TRP A 135 0.34 3.96 17.60
CA TRP A 135 -0.56 3.01 18.27
C TRP A 135 -0.35 2.97 19.78
N ARG A 136 0.88 2.91 20.26
CA ARG A 136 1.18 2.84 21.70
C ARG A 136 0.82 4.12 22.46
N GLU A 137 0.93 5.26 21.80
CA GLU A 137 0.69 6.57 22.41
C GLU A 137 -0.80 6.92 22.40
N SER A 138 -1.51 6.60 21.32
CA SER A 138 -2.89 7.05 21.10
C SER A 138 -3.93 5.92 21.10
N GLY A 139 -3.52 4.66 21.14
CA GLY A 139 -4.41 3.50 20.96
C GLY A 139 -4.99 3.36 19.55
N ARG A 140 -4.51 4.14 18.57
CA ARG A 140 -5.05 4.16 17.22
C ARG A 140 -4.53 3.01 16.37
N ASN A 141 -5.46 2.31 15.72
CA ASN A 141 -5.15 1.28 14.73
C ASN A 141 -5.19 1.87 13.32
N ILE A 142 -4.45 1.24 12.41
CA ILE A 142 -4.62 1.42 10.97
C ILE A 142 -5.20 0.15 10.36
N SER A 143 -6.38 0.27 9.74
CA SER A 143 -6.98 -0.79 8.93
C SER A 143 -6.45 -0.69 7.51
N ILE A 144 -5.98 -1.80 6.95
CA ILE A 144 -5.52 -1.89 5.55
C ILE A 144 -6.33 -2.94 4.82
N LEU A 145 -6.87 -2.57 3.64
CA LEU A 145 -7.52 -3.54 2.77
C LEU A 145 -6.48 -4.26 1.91
N TYR A 146 -6.63 -5.56 1.82
CA TYR A 146 -5.81 -6.37 0.92
C TYR A 146 -6.66 -7.36 0.13
N ARG A 147 -6.29 -7.60 -1.12
CA ARG A 147 -6.89 -8.65 -1.93
C ARG A 147 -6.28 -9.98 -1.54
N PRO A 148 -7.05 -10.91 -0.96
CA PRO A 148 -6.51 -12.23 -0.62
C PRO A 148 -5.98 -12.95 -1.86
N PRO A 149 -4.77 -13.54 -1.81
CA PRO A 149 -4.27 -14.37 -2.89
C PRO A 149 -5.22 -15.52 -3.24
N LYS A 150 -5.21 -15.97 -4.49
CA LYS A 150 -6.05 -17.08 -4.97
C LYS A 150 -5.73 -18.41 -4.28
N PHE A 151 -4.47 -18.62 -3.93
CA PHE A 151 -4.01 -19.84 -3.25
C PHE A 151 -4.18 -19.73 -1.73
N ASP A 152 -4.82 -20.71 -1.10
CA ASP A 152 -5.16 -20.68 0.33
C ASP A 152 -3.92 -20.56 1.23
N PHE A 153 -2.81 -21.21 0.88
CA PHE A 153 -1.57 -21.11 1.63
C PHE A 153 -0.96 -19.69 1.61
N LEU A 154 -1.01 -19.01 0.44
CA LEU A 154 -0.57 -17.62 0.33
C LEU A 154 -1.51 -16.66 1.04
N ARG A 155 -2.81 -16.96 1.07
CA ARG A 155 -3.82 -16.16 1.79
C ARG A 155 -3.51 -16.12 3.28
N ARG A 156 -3.21 -17.26 3.89
CA ARG A 156 -2.80 -17.33 5.30
C ARG A 156 -1.47 -16.61 5.51
N LEU A 157 -0.47 -16.89 4.68
CA LEU A 157 0.85 -16.29 4.76
C LEU A 157 0.78 -14.76 4.74
N VAL A 158 0.12 -14.19 3.75
CA VAL A 158 0.02 -12.73 3.57
C VAL A 158 -0.86 -12.10 4.64
N GLY A 159 -1.99 -12.74 4.99
CA GLY A 159 -2.89 -12.24 6.02
C GLY A 159 -2.25 -12.19 7.41
N GLU A 160 -1.54 -13.26 7.80
CA GLU A 160 -0.84 -13.33 9.08
C GLU A 160 0.39 -12.42 9.13
N ALA A 161 1.15 -12.35 8.03
CA ALA A 161 2.36 -11.52 7.95
C ALA A 161 2.06 -10.01 8.06
N ARG A 162 0.87 -9.58 7.63
CA ARG A 162 0.41 -8.18 7.75
C ARG A 162 -0.24 -7.85 9.08
N GLN A 163 -0.58 -8.83 9.91
CA GLN A 163 -1.12 -8.58 11.24
C GLN A 163 0.02 -8.22 12.19
N ALA A 164 -0.09 -7.04 12.79
CA ALA A 164 0.84 -6.57 13.81
C ALA A 164 0.10 -5.68 14.82
N PRO A 165 0.64 -5.46 16.02
CA PRO A 165 0.05 -4.50 16.95
C PRO A 165 -0.17 -3.15 16.30
N GLY A 166 -1.42 -2.66 16.33
CA GLY A 166 -1.83 -1.41 15.68
C GLY A 166 -2.14 -1.51 14.18
N ILE A 167 -1.99 -2.70 13.56
CA ILE A 167 -2.37 -2.94 12.15
C ILE A 167 -3.48 -3.99 12.10
N VAL A 168 -4.58 -3.65 11.41
CA VAL A 168 -5.71 -4.55 11.17
C VAL A 168 -5.80 -4.83 9.67
N ALA A 169 -5.33 -5.99 9.25
CA ALA A 169 -5.43 -6.40 7.85
C ALA A 169 -6.84 -6.91 7.55
N CYS A 170 -7.57 -6.19 6.69
CA CYS A 170 -8.94 -6.49 6.30
C CYS A 170 -8.97 -7.04 4.87
N PRO A 171 -9.56 -8.22 4.61
CA PRO A 171 -9.71 -8.69 3.23
C PRO A 171 -10.71 -7.83 2.46
N THR A 172 -10.57 -7.74 1.13
CA THR A 172 -11.52 -7.06 0.24
C THR A 172 -12.82 -7.85 0.10
N THR A 173 -13.51 -8.05 1.21
CA THR A 173 -14.82 -8.70 1.33
C THR A 173 -15.77 -7.77 2.08
N LEU A 174 -17.07 -8.06 2.02
CA LEU A 174 -18.05 -7.28 2.79
C LEU A 174 -17.71 -7.24 4.30
N ALA A 175 -17.23 -8.34 4.86
CA ALA A 175 -16.80 -8.39 6.26
C ALA A 175 -15.60 -7.46 6.54
N GLY A 176 -14.59 -7.47 5.66
CA GLY A 176 -13.44 -6.58 5.80
C GLY A 176 -13.79 -5.10 5.66
N VAL A 177 -14.71 -4.76 4.73
CA VAL A 177 -15.20 -3.38 4.59
C VAL A 177 -16.00 -2.96 5.83
N LYS A 178 -16.83 -3.83 6.40
CA LYS A 178 -17.55 -3.56 7.67
C LYS A 178 -16.55 -3.30 8.82
N GLU A 179 -15.43 -4.04 8.86
CA GLU A 179 -14.39 -3.84 9.85
C GLU A 179 -13.74 -2.44 9.71
N VAL A 180 -13.39 -2.03 8.47
CA VAL A 180 -12.87 -0.68 8.18
C VAL A 180 -13.86 0.39 8.65
N ILE A 181 -15.15 0.24 8.35
CA ILE A 181 -16.21 1.18 8.76
C ILE A 181 -16.32 1.25 10.29
N ARG A 182 -16.25 0.10 10.98
CA ARG A 182 -16.27 0.05 12.43
C ARG A 182 -15.09 0.80 13.05
N ASN A 183 -13.90 0.60 12.52
CA ASN A 183 -12.69 1.25 12.98
C ASN A 183 -12.70 2.76 12.72
N LEU A 184 -13.14 3.20 11.55
CA LEU A 184 -13.31 4.63 11.26
C LEU A 184 -14.32 5.30 12.20
N ARG A 185 -15.44 4.62 12.51
CA ARG A 185 -16.43 5.12 13.48
C ARG A 185 -15.86 5.28 14.88
N ALA A 186 -14.88 4.47 15.25
CA ALA A 186 -14.14 4.57 16.51
C ALA A 186 -13.00 5.60 16.48
N GLY A 187 -12.89 6.40 15.42
CA GLY A 187 -11.84 7.41 15.27
C GLY A 187 -10.49 6.84 14.80
N HIS A 188 -10.44 5.60 14.37
CA HIS A 188 -9.21 4.95 13.88
C HIS A 188 -8.87 5.35 12.44
N THR A 189 -7.81 4.78 11.92
CA THR A 189 -7.22 5.11 10.62
C THR A 189 -7.53 4.02 9.59
N PHE A 190 -7.73 4.42 8.35
CA PHE A 190 -7.85 3.54 7.20
C PHE A 190 -6.78 3.86 6.17
N GLY A 191 -6.08 2.84 5.67
CA GLY A 191 -5.12 2.93 4.57
C GLY A 191 -5.66 2.22 3.33
N ALA A 192 -5.70 2.93 2.22
CA ALA A 192 -6.11 2.43 0.92
C ALA A 192 -5.02 2.65 -0.12
N LEU A 193 -4.95 1.74 -1.09
CA LEU A 193 -4.12 1.87 -2.29
C LEU A 193 -5.05 2.15 -3.47
N PRO A 194 -5.28 3.43 -3.81
CA PRO A 194 -6.38 3.84 -4.69
C PRO A 194 -6.10 3.66 -6.19
N ASP A 195 -4.88 3.33 -6.56
CA ASP A 195 -4.37 3.23 -7.94
C ASP A 195 -4.53 1.83 -8.57
N GLN A 196 -5.27 0.93 -7.93
CA GLN A 196 -5.63 -0.37 -8.51
C GLN A 196 -7.09 -0.39 -8.98
N VAL A 197 -7.33 -1.12 -10.07
CA VAL A 197 -8.68 -1.35 -10.59
C VAL A 197 -9.48 -2.17 -9.56
N PRO A 198 -10.61 -1.65 -9.06
CA PRO A 198 -11.45 -2.37 -8.11
C PRO A 198 -12.24 -3.49 -8.79
N SER A 199 -12.94 -4.31 -8.00
CA SER A 199 -13.88 -5.30 -8.53
C SER A 199 -15.06 -4.61 -9.24
N HIS A 200 -15.71 -5.33 -10.12
CA HIS A 200 -16.89 -4.82 -10.81
C HIS A 200 -17.97 -4.35 -9.81
N GLY A 201 -18.51 -3.16 -10.01
CA GLY A 201 -19.49 -2.52 -9.12
C GLY A 201 -18.88 -1.75 -7.93
N GLU A 202 -17.56 -1.78 -7.73
CA GLU A 202 -16.89 -1.10 -6.61
C GLU A 202 -16.19 0.22 -7.02
N GLY A 203 -16.31 0.62 -8.30
CA GLY A 203 -15.68 1.80 -8.86
C GLY A 203 -16.60 2.59 -9.77
N VAL A 204 -16.06 3.70 -10.25
CA VAL A 204 -16.65 4.57 -11.29
C VAL A 204 -15.59 4.87 -12.36
N TRP A 205 -16.03 5.25 -13.54
CA TRP A 205 -15.13 5.71 -14.57
C TRP A 205 -14.74 7.17 -14.32
N ALA A 206 -13.45 7.41 -14.12
CA ALA A 206 -12.91 8.74 -13.88
C ALA A 206 -11.61 8.94 -14.69
N PRO A 207 -11.27 10.17 -15.07
CA PRO A 207 -10.01 10.45 -15.77
C PRO A 207 -8.80 10.06 -14.93
N PHE A 208 -7.80 9.43 -15.58
CA PHE A 208 -6.48 9.14 -15.00
C PHE A 208 -5.44 9.21 -16.12
N PHE A 209 -4.49 10.13 -16.01
CA PHE A 209 -3.54 10.47 -17.08
C PHE A 209 -4.25 10.69 -18.44
N GLY A 210 -5.33 11.48 -18.40
CA GLY A 210 -6.09 11.86 -19.60
C GLY A 210 -6.95 10.77 -20.23
N LYS A 211 -7.07 9.59 -19.64
CA LYS A 211 -7.93 8.50 -20.12
C LYS A 211 -8.92 8.03 -19.06
N PRO A 212 -10.09 7.50 -19.46
CA PRO A 212 -11.01 6.87 -18.51
C PRO A 212 -10.36 5.66 -17.83
N ALA A 213 -10.36 5.66 -16.49
CA ALA A 213 -9.94 4.55 -15.66
C ALA A 213 -11.05 4.15 -14.70
N TYR A 214 -11.24 2.85 -14.49
CA TYR A 214 -12.20 2.37 -13.51
C TYR A 214 -11.59 2.50 -12.11
N THR A 215 -11.99 3.56 -11.41
CA THR A 215 -11.38 4.05 -10.17
C THR A 215 -12.21 3.65 -8.96
N MET A 216 -11.55 3.13 -7.90
CA MET A 216 -12.25 2.76 -6.67
C MET A 216 -12.84 3.97 -5.95
N THR A 217 -14.02 3.78 -5.35
CA THR A 217 -14.73 4.86 -4.65
C THR A 217 -14.69 4.75 -3.13
N LEU A 218 -14.27 3.61 -2.59
CA LEU A 218 -14.30 3.36 -1.15
C LEU A 218 -13.55 4.44 -0.34
N PRO A 219 -12.31 4.86 -0.70
CA PRO A 219 -11.58 5.86 0.08
C PRO A 219 -12.33 7.19 0.19
N VAL A 220 -12.86 7.70 -0.92
CA VAL A 220 -13.59 8.98 -0.95
C VAL A 220 -14.95 8.87 -0.23
N ARG A 221 -15.65 7.75 -0.36
CA ARG A 221 -16.92 7.50 0.32
C ARG A 221 -16.77 7.50 1.83
N VAL A 222 -15.80 6.74 2.37
CA VAL A 222 -15.60 6.66 3.81
C VAL A 222 -15.00 7.95 4.36
N ALA A 223 -14.12 8.63 3.61
CA ALA A 223 -13.58 9.91 4.00
C ALA A 223 -14.69 10.94 4.19
N ARG A 224 -15.65 11.01 3.25
CA ARG A 224 -16.81 11.91 3.35
C ARG A 224 -17.76 11.48 4.47
N GLN A 225 -18.09 10.19 4.57
CA GLN A 225 -19.05 9.67 5.55
C GLN A 225 -18.64 9.95 7.01
N PHE A 226 -17.33 9.90 7.28
CA PHE A 226 -16.78 10.06 8.64
C PHE A 226 -16.09 11.40 8.85
N ASP A 227 -16.20 12.33 7.92
CA ASP A 227 -15.47 13.61 7.94
C ASP A 227 -13.97 13.40 8.26
N ALA A 228 -13.37 12.39 7.61
CA ALA A 228 -12.00 11.98 7.89
C ALA A 228 -10.99 12.96 7.29
N ILE A 229 -9.87 13.13 7.99
CA ILE A 229 -8.69 13.81 7.43
C ILE A 229 -8.10 12.92 6.34
N ARG A 230 -7.83 13.50 5.18
CA ARG A 230 -7.34 12.79 4.00
C ARG A 230 -5.87 13.12 3.77
N ILE A 231 -5.04 12.10 3.75
CA ILE A 231 -3.59 12.25 3.60
C ILE A 231 -3.10 11.32 2.50
N PHE A 232 -2.45 11.87 1.49
CA PHE A 232 -1.63 11.09 0.59
C PHE A 232 -0.26 10.88 1.23
N ALA A 233 0.19 9.63 1.32
CA ALA A 233 1.51 9.32 1.87
C ALA A 233 2.13 8.16 1.09
N TRP A 234 3.45 8.23 0.90
CA TRP A 234 4.20 7.23 0.14
C TRP A 234 5.63 7.07 0.67
N GLY A 235 6.19 5.87 0.49
CA GLY A 235 7.55 5.53 0.93
C GLY A 235 8.54 5.53 -0.24
N VAL A 236 9.30 6.60 -0.42
CA VAL A 236 10.34 6.69 -1.44
C VAL A 236 11.52 5.80 -1.05
N ARG A 237 11.98 4.95 -1.98
CA ARG A 237 13.17 4.14 -1.77
C ARG A 237 14.42 5.00 -1.85
N GLU A 238 15.29 4.91 -0.83
CA GLU A 238 16.60 5.53 -0.76
C GLU A 238 17.72 4.46 -0.77
N PRO A 239 18.99 4.84 -0.90
CA PRO A 239 20.11 3.89 -0.82
C PRO A 239 20.16 3.08 0.47
N HIS A 240 19.66 3.66 1.58
CA HIS A 240 19.65 3.04 2.91
C HIS A 240 18.23 3.08 3.50
N GLY A 241 17.29 2.34 2.89
CA GLY A 241 15.93 2.22 3.40
C GLY A 241 14.91 3.08 2.66
N TRP A 242 14.05 3.78 3.41
CA TRP A 242 12.91 4.51 2.84
C TRP A 242 12.72 5.87 3.50
N HIS A 243 12.21 6.80 2.70
CA HIS A 243 11.79 8.12 3.15
C HIS A 243 10.29 8.27 2.97
N ILE A 244 9.54 8.36 4.06
CA ILE A 244 8.10 8.61 4.04
C ILE A 244 7.87 10.08 3.78
N ARG A 245 7.06 10.37 2.77
CA ARG A 245 6.57 11.70 2.42
C ARG A 245 5.05 11.68 2.39
N GLY A 246 4.43 12.84 2.52
CA GLY A 246 2.99 12.96 2.43
C GLY A 246 2.52 14.38 2.32
N LYS A 247 1.29 14.51 1.87
CA LYS A 247 0.57 15.80 1.77
C LYS A 247 -0.88 15.61 2.19
N GLU A 248 -1.47 16.63 2.78
CA GLU A 248 -2.90 16.66 3.05
C GLU A 248 -3.68 16.92 1.77
N TRP A 249 -4.84 16.28 1.65
CA TRP A 249 -5.78 16.55 0.58
C TRP A 249 -7.01 17.29 1.11
N ASN A 250 -7.02 18.60 0.95
CA ASN A 250 -8.04 19.50 1.50
C ASN A 250 -9.15 19.87 0.49
N GLU A 251 -9.06 19.45 -0.79
CA GLU A 251 -10.08 19.70 -1.79
C GLU A 251 -11.44 19.14 -1.31
N PRO A 252 -12.52 19.93 -1.27
CA PRO A 252 -13.81 19.45 -0.79
C PRO A 252 -14.34 18.29 -1.60
N LEU A 253 -14.86 17.25 -0.91
CA LEU A 253 -15.58 16.16 -1.57
C LEU A 253 -17.01 16.61 -1.87
N THR A 254 -17.43 16.44 -3.11
CA THR A 254 -18.74 16.91 -3.62
C THR A 254 -19.89 15.94 -3.28
N GLY A 255 -19.55 14.66 -3.12
CA GLY A 255 -20.50 13.54 -3.00
C GLY A 255 -20.93 12.94 -4.32
N ASP A 256 -20.52 13.53 -5.42
CA ASP A 256 -20.55 12.93 -6.74
C ASP A 256 -19.32 12.02 -6.88
N LEU A 257 -19.55 10.73 -6.96
CA LEU A 257 -18.46 9.74 -6.93
C LEU A 257 -17.52 9.86 -8.11
N GLU A 258 -17.98 10.26 -9.28
CA GLU A 258 -17.13 10.43 -10.46
C GLU A 258 -16.22 11.65 -10.30
N LYS A 259 -16.75 12.76 -9.80
CA LYS A 259 -15.97 13.97 -9.52
C LYS A 259 -14.96 13.73 -8.39
N ASP A 260 -15.38 13.07 -7.32
CA ASP A 260 -14.53 12.80 -6.18
C ASP A 260 -13.41 11.79 -6.53
N ALA A 261 -13.71 10.78 -7.37
CA ALA A 261 -12.72 9.85 -7.89
C ALA A 261 -11.74 10.53 -8.86
N ALA A 262 -12.23 11.41 -9.72
CA ALA A 262 -11.37 12.21 -10.60
C ALA A 262 -10.44 13.14 -9.80
N ALA A 263 -10.94 13.76 -8.72
CA ALA A 263 -10.13 14.58 -7.84
C ALA A 263 -9.05 13.74 -7.14
N MET A 264 -9.40 12.54 -6.66
CA MET A 264 -8.43 11.59 -6.10
C MET A 264 -7.36 11.18 -7.10
N ASN A 265 -7.74 10.88 -8.35
CA ASN A 265 -6.79 10.54 -9.42
C ASN A 265 -5.81 11.68 -9.69
N ARG A 266 -6.27 12.93 -9.78
CA ARG A 266 -5.38 14.11 -9.94
C ARG A 266 -4.36 14.22 -8.81
N GLN A 267 -4.71 13.85 -7.58
CA GLN A 267 -3.74 13.83 -6.48
C GLN A 267 -2.66 12.76 -6.63
N ILE A 268 -2.96 11.67 -7.33
CA ILE A 268 -1.99 10.58 -7.61
C ILE A 268 -1.10 10.95 -8.79
N GLU A 269 -1.64 11.67 -9.78
CA GLU A 269 -0.91 12.11 -10.98
C GLU A 269 0.19 13.14 -10.65
N GLY A 270 0.01 13.98 -9.62
CA GLY A 270 0.91 15.05 -9.17
C GLY A 270 1.79 14.70 -8.00
#